data_6d22a572c0e2f9dded93a01343de2e9d
#
_entry.id   6d22a572c0e2f9dded93a01343de2e9d
#
_cell.length_a   1.000
_cell.length_b   1.000
_cell.length_c   1.000
_cell.angle_alpha   90.00
_cell.angle_beta   90.00
_cell.angle_gamma   90.00
#
_symmetry.space_group_name_H-M   'P 1'
#
loop_
_entity.id
_entity.type
_entity.pdbx_description
1 polymer ?
#
loop_
_entity_poly.entity_id
_entity_poly.type
_entity_poly.pdbx_seq_one_letter_code
_entity_poly.pdbx_strand_id
1 'polypeptide(L)'
;FIKKIEKKFEGNYKINFYLAPPIFHKKDKVTGNPLKIKFGQWLLVLFKILNKLKFLRGTYFDPFGYLSERKNERKLVQDYRNIILEIGKKLNVNNYNIAVDIASFPDQIRGFGHVKEKNIKIAEECRNNLMNAFNESK
;
A
#
# COMPACT_ATOMS: atom_id res chain seq x y z
N PHE A 1 -6.49 -22.16 4.03
CA PHE A 1 -7.60 -21.62 3.23
C PHE A 1 -8.43 -22.75 2.63
N ILE A 2 -7.87 -23.66 1.79
CA ILE A 2 -8.58 -24.77 1.13
C ILE A 2 -9.24 -25.68 2.15
N LYS A 3 -8.52 -26.15 3.17
CA LYS A 3 -9.07 -26.97 4.26
C LYS A 3 -10.25 -26.33 5.00
N LYS A 4 -10.33 -24.99 5.04
CA LYS A 4 -11.49 -24.28 5.63
C LYS A 4 -12.70 -24.27 4.70
N ILE A 5 -12.47 -24.26 3.38
CA ILE A 5 -13.54 -24.33 2.38
C ILE A 5 -14.11 -25.76 2.35
N GLU A 6 -13.24 -26.77 2.33
CA GLU A 6 -13.63 -28.19 2.38
C GLU A 6 -14.50 -28.55 3.59
N LYS A 7 -14.25 -27.88 4.73
CA LYS A 7 -15.08 -28.05 5.94
C LYS A 7 -16.44 -27.32 5.88
N LYS A 8 -16.60 -26.35 4.98
CA LYS A 8 -17.81 -25.53 4.91
C LYS A 8 -18.76 -25.92 3.79
N PHE A 9 -18.25 -26.57 2.77
CA PHE A 9 -19.01 -26.92 1.57
C PHE A 9 -18.90 -28.43 1.32
N GLU A 10 -20.04 -29.09 1.19
CA GLU A 10 -20.14 -30.48 0.79
C GLU A 10 -20.38 -30.58 -0.72
N GLY A 11 -19.87 -31.65 -1.35
CA GLY A 11 -20.04 -31.90 -2.77
C GLY A 11 -18.96 -31.29 -3.68
N ASN A 12 -19.21 -31.33 -4.99
CA ASN A 12 -18.29 -30.82 -6.00
C ASN A 12 -18.39 -29.31 -6.13
N TYR A 13 -17.33 -28.59 -5.73
CA TYR A 13 -17.26 -27.14 -5.86
C TYR A 13 -16.13 -26.70 -6.78
N LYS A 14 -16.31 -25.57 -7.47
CA LYS A 14 -15.27 -24.90 -8.27
C LYS A 14 -14.89 -23.58 -7.63
N ILE A 15 -13.60 -23.42 -7.36
CA ILE A 15 -13.06 -22.14 -6.84
C ILE A 15 -12.68 -21.28 -8.04
N ASN A 16 -13.22 -20.07 -8.09
CA ASN A 16 -12.83 -19.05 -9.05
C ASN A 16 -12.26 -17.84 -8.31
N PHE A 17 -11.19 -17.26 -8.85
CA PHE A 17 -10.55 -16.08 -8.32
C PHE A 17 -10.85 -14.89 -9.23
N TYR A 18 -11.31 -13.79 -8.66
CA TYR A 18 -11.53 -12.54 -9.38
C TYR A 18 -10.44 -11.55 -8.95
N LEU A 19 -9.45 -11.36 -9.80
CA LEU A 19 -8.29 -10.52 -9.53
C LEU A 19 -8.16 -9.44 -10.60
N ALA A 20 -7.58 -8.32 -10.21
CA ALA A 20 -7.14 -7.25 -11.13
C ALA A 20 -5.61 -7.13 -11.05
N PRO A 21 -4.84 -8.02 -11.70
CA PRO A 21 -3.39 -7.98 -11.64
C PRO A 21 -2.87 -6.68 -12.25
N PRO A 22 -1.90 -5.99 -11.63
CA PRO A 22 -1.37 -4.74 -12.15
C PRO A 22 -0.70 -4.85 -13.52
N ILE A 23 -0.36 -6.06 -13.96
CA ILE A 23 0.22 -6.36 -15.28
C ILE A 23 -0.83 -6.21 -16.40
N PHE A 24 -2.11 -6.45 -16.09
CA PHE A 24 -3.20 -6.34 -17.06
C PHE A 24 -3.96 -5.03 -16.90
N HIS A 25 -3.39 -3.92 -17.26
CA HIS A 25 -3.92 -2.55 -17.09
C HIS A 25 -5.32 -2.28 -17.71
N LYS A 26 -6.20 -3.29 -17.76
CA LYS A 26 -7.57 -3.12 -18.21
C LYS A 26 -8.37 -2.36 -17.16
N LYS A 27 -8.75 -1.13 -17.49
CA LYS A 27 -9.64 -0.31 -16.69
C LYS A 27 -11.03 -0.29 -17.30
N ASP A 28 -12.03 -0.26 -16.47
CA ASP A 28 -13.40 0.02 -16.88
C ASP A 28 -13.47 1.43 -17.48
N LYS A 29 -14.07 1.57 -18.66
CA LYS A 29 -14.15 2.85 -19.38
C LYS A 29 -15.02 3.90 -18.68
N VAL A 30 -15.97 3.45 -17.85
CA VAL A 30 -16.94 4.32 -17.18
C VAL A 30 -16.45 4.70 -15.79
N THR A 31 -15.96 3.73 -15.02
CA THR A 31 -15.59 3.95 -13.61
C THR A 31 -14.09 4.20 -13.41
N GLY A 32 -13.25 3.96 -14.42
CA GLY A 32 -11.79 4.04 -14.31
C GLY A 32 -11.15 2.96 -13.42
N ASN A 33 -11.96 2.09 -12.81
CA ASN A 33 -11.50 1.07 -11.90
C ASN A 33 -10.86 -0.12 -12.64
N PRO A 34 -9.86 -0.79 -12.04
CA PRO A 34 -9.27 -1.97 -12.65
C PRO A 34 -10.30 -3.09 -12.80
N LEU A 35 -10.41 -3.64 -14.02
CA LEU A 35 -11.32 -4.74 -14.32
C LEU A 35 -10.82 -6.03 -13.66
N LYS A 36 -11.71 -6.68 -12.93
CA LYS A 36 -11.44 -7.99 -12.34
C LYS A 36 -11.57 -9.08 -13.41
N ILE A 37 -10.53 -9.88 -13.55
CA ILE A 37 -10.47 -11.02 -14.46
C ILE A 37 -10.71 -12.29 -13.65
N LYS A 38 -11.52 -13.19 -14.21
CA LYS A 38 -11.81 -14.51 -13.62
C LYS A 38 -10.69 -15.49 -13.93
N PHE A 39 -10.14 -16.11 -12.90
CA PHE A 39 -9.14 -17.15 -12.97
C PHE A 39 -9.69 -18.46 -12.35
N GLY A 40 -9.36 -19.59 -12.94
CA GLY A 40 -9.74 -20.91 -12.41
C GLY A 40 -8.82 -21.40 -11.28
N GLN A 41 -9.01 -22.67 -10.89
CA GLN A 41 -8.28 -23.32 -9.77
C GLN A 41 -6.76 -23.39 -9.97
N TRP A 42 -6.27 -23.36 -11.22
CA TRP A 42 -4.84 -23.36 -11.54
C TRP A 42 -4.07 -22.23 -10.85
N LEU A 43 -4.75 -21.13 -10.54
CA LEU A 43 -4.15 -19.99 -9.84
C LEU A 43 -3.63 -20.36 -8.43
N LEU A 44 -4.20 -21.40 -7.80
CA LEU A 44 -3.70 -21.92 -6.52
C LEU A 44 -2.27 -22.45 -6.63
N VAL A 45 -1.94 -23.08 -7.75
CA VAL A 45 -0.56 -23.55 -8.01
C VAL A 45 0.37 -22.37 -8.15
N LEU A 46 -0.04 -21.33 -8.90
CA LEU A 46 0.72 -20.10 -9.05
C LEU A 46 0.96 -19.42 -7.70
N PHE A 47 -0.06 -19.34 -6.84
CA PHE A 47 0.10 -18.79 -5.49
C PHE A 47 1.08 -19.60 -4.63
N LYS A 48 1.10 -20.92 -4.75
CA LYS A 48 2.09 -21.77 -4.06
C LYS A 48 3.51 -21.46 -4.54
N ILE A 49 3.70 -21.30 -5.85
CA ILE A 49 5.00 -20.92 -6.45
C ILE A 49 5.42 -19.54 -5.96
N LEU A 50 4.54 -18.54 -6.04
CA LEU A 50 4.82 -17.18 -5.56
C LEU A 50 5.15 -17.15 -4.07
N ASN A 51 4.51 -17.99 -3.27
CA ASN A 51 4.84 -18.11 -1.85
C ASN A 51 6.24 -18.71 -1.62
N LYS A 52 6.67 -19.67 -2.43
CA LYS A 52 8.04 -20.19 -2.38
C LYS A 52 9.07 -19.13 -2.82
N LEU A 53 8.72 -18.30 -3.80
CA LEU A 53 9.56 -17.22 -4.30
C LEU A 53 9.56 -15.97 -3.40
N LYS A 54 8.95 -16.06 -2.23
CA LYS A 54 8.87 -14.95 -1.26
C LYS A 54 10.25 -14.42 -0.84
N PHE A 55 11.28 -15.26 -0.83
CA PHE A 55 12.65 -14.87 -0.49
C PHE A 55 13.29 -13.90 -1.50
N LEU A 56 12.77 -13.85 -2.74
CA LEU A 56 13.22 -12.91 -3.77
C LEU A 56 12.75 -11.47 -3.52
N ARG A 57 11.82 -11.26 -2.60
CA ARG A 57 11.29 -9.92 -2.30
C ARG A 57 12.39 -9.01 -1.77
N GLY A 58 12.51 -7.85 -2.40
CA GLY A 58 13.54 -6.86 -2.05
C GLY A 58 14.92 -7.16 -2.60
N THR A 59 15.10 -8.26 -3.34
CA THR A 59 16.33 -8.55 -4.07
C THR A 59 16.25 -7.97 -5.49
N TYR A 60 17.36 -8.01 -6.22
CA TYR A 60 17.42 -7.59 -7.62
C TYR A 60 16.48 -8.40 -8.55
N PHE A 61 16.13 -9.62 -8.16
CA PHE A 61 15.24 -10.52 -8.89
C PHE A 61 13.76 -10.41 -8.48
N ASP A 62 13.37 -9.37 -7.73
CA ASP A 62 11.97 -9.14 -7.36
C ASP A 62 11.20 -8.45 -8.49
N PRO A 63 10.43 -9.16 -9.36
CA PRO A 63 9.74 -8.55 -10.47
C PRO A 63 8.65 -7.56 -10.04
N PHE A 64 8.11 -7.74 -8.83
CA PHE A 64 7.10 -6.85 -8.26
C PHE A 64 7.72 -5.61 -7.59
N GLY A 65 9.00 -5.68 -7.21
CA GLY A 65 9.74 -4.58 -6.61
C GLY A 65 9.91 -3.37 -7.53
N TYR A 66 9.82 -3.58 -8.84
CA TYR A 66 9.96 -2.55 -9.88
C TYR A 66 8.65 -1.84 -10.22
N LEU A 67 7.51 -2.32 -9.73
CA LEU A 67 6.23 -1.66 -9.94
C LEU A 67 6.25 -0.24 -9.34
N SER A 68 5.64 0.71 -10.06
CA SER A 68 5.56 2.12 -9.64
C SER A 68 4.96 2.27 -8.23
N GLU A 69 3.93 1.49 -7.92
CA GLU A 69 3.29 1.46 -6.60
C GLU A 69 4.30 1.10 -5.50
N ARG A 70 5.15 0.08 -5.72
CA ARG A 70 6.18 -0.33 -4.75
C ARG A 70 7.32 0.68 -4.61
N LYS A 71 7.68 1.36 -5.69
CA LYS A 71 8.66 2.45 -5.65
C LYS A 71 8.11 3.62 -4.83
N ASN A 72 6.85 3.99 -5.06
CA ASN A 72 6.19 5.05 -4.31
C ASN A 72 6.07 4.70 -2.82
N GLU A 73 5.72 3.46 -2.47
CA GLU A 73 5.67 3.02 -1.08
C GLU A 73 7.03 3.15 -0.39
N ARG A 74 8.13 2.73 -1.03
CA ARG A 74 9.48 2.89 -0.47
C ARG A 74 9.87 4.35 -0.31
N LYS A 75 9.51 5.19 -1.29
CA LYS A 75 9.74 6.63 -1.20
C LYS A 75 9.00 7.24 -0.01
N LEU A 76 7.71 6.94 0.17
CA LEU A 76 6.92 7.41 1.30
C LEU A 76 7.55 7.06 2.65
N VAL A 77 8.05 5.84 2.81
CA VAL A 77 8.73 5.42 4.05
C VAL A 77 10.01 6.22 4.27
N GLN A 78 10.80 6.44 3.20
CA GLN A 78 12.04 7.21 3.31
C GLN A 78 11.76 8.69 3.61
N ASP A 79 10.79 9.29 2.94
CA ASP A 79 10.36 10.67 3.17
C ASP A 79 9.86 10.85 4.61
N TYR A 80 9.04 9.92 5.11
CA TYR A 80 8.59 9.93 6.49
C TYR A 80 9.75 9.88 7.48
N ARG A 81 10.71 8.98 7.26
CA ARG A 81 11.91 8.87 8.11
C ARG A 81 12.69 10.19 8.16
N ASN A 82 12.87 10.83 7.02
CA ASN A 82 13.59 12.10 6.93
C ASN A 82 12.86 13.21 7.70
N ILE A 83 11.53 13.27 7.58
CA ILE A 83 10.69 14.23 8.30
C ILE A 83 10.81 14.04 9.81
N ILE A 84 10.71 12.80 10.31
CA ILE A 84 10.84 12.53 11.75
C ILE A 84 12.23 12.91 12.27
N LEU A 85 13.28 12.67 11.51
CA LEU A 85 14.63 13.08 11.88
C LEU A 85 14.79 14.61 11.90
N GLU A 86 14.14 15.31 10.97
CA GLU A 86 14.14 16.77 10.95
C GLU A 86 13.39 17.37 12.14
N ILE A 87 12.18 16.85 12.42
CA ILE A 87 11.37 17.28 13.57
C ILE A 87 12.13 17.05 14.87
N GLY A 88 12.76 15.87 15.03
CA GLY A 88 13.50 15.53 16.24
C GLY A 88 14.64 16.52 16.55
N LYS A 89 15.24 17.15 15.53
CA LYS A 89 16.32 18.13 15.70
C LYS A 89 15.83 19.51 16.18
N LYS A 90 14.54 19.84 15.91
CA LYS A 90 13.95 21.15 16.17
C LYS A 90 12.85 21.09 17.24
N LEU A 91 12.64 19.92 17.85
CA LEU A 91 11.57 19.68 18.81
C LEU A 91 11.76 20.52 20.08
N ASN A 92 10.69 21.16 20.51
CA ASN A 92 10.61 21.91 21.77
C ASN A 92 9.21 21.80 22.38
N VAL A 93 8.98 22.40 23.53
CA VAL A 93 7.69 22.33 24.24
C VAL A 93 6.56 22.97 23.44
N ASN A 94 6.85 24.06 22.69
CA ASN A 94 5.83 24.81 21.97
C ASN A 94 5.33 24.08 20.72
N ASN A 95 6.19 23.28 20.07
CA ASN A 95 5.87 22.57 18.82
C ASN A 95 5.61 21.08 19.02
N TYR A 96 5.63 20.58 20.26
CA TYR A 96 5.47 19.14 20.55
C TYR A 96 4.17 18.55 20.00
N ASN A 97 3.04 19.21 20.21
CA ASN A 97 1.74 18.72 19.75
C ASN A 97 1.68 18.63 18.22
N ILE A 98 2.21 19.65 17.52
CA ILE A 98 2.29 19.65 16.05
C ILE A 98 3.20 18.52 15.57
N ALA A 99 4.30 18.28 16.27
CA ALA A 99 5.20 17.17 15.95
C ALA A 99 4.51 15.79 16.08
N VAL A 100 3.66 15.60 17.09
CA VAL A 100 2.85 14.38 17.27
C VAL A 100 1.86 14.23 16.11
N ASP A 101 1.19 15.31 15.71
CA ASP A 101 0.25 15.27 14.57
C ASP A 101 0.97 14.93 13.26
N ILE A 102 2.17 15.48 13.02
CA ILE A 102 2.99 15.11 11.87
C ILE A 102 3.42 13.65 11.96
N ALA A 103 3.81 13.15 13.11
CA ALA A 103 4.21 11.75 13.28
C ALA A 103 3.06 10.77 13.01
N SER A 104 1.81 11.18 13.24
CA SER A 104 0.62 10.35 13.02
C SER A 104 0.08 10.37 11.58
N PHE A 105 0.58 11.27 10.69
CA PHE A 105 0.01 11.40 9.34
C PHE A 105 0.00 10.11 8.51
N PRO A 106 0.92 9.13 8.66
CA PRO A 106 0.86 7.88 7.90
C PRO A 106 -0.40 7.05 8.17
N ASP A 107 -1.06 7.24 9.31
CA ASP A 107 -2.30 6.55 9.64
C ASP A 107 -3.47 6.93 8.72
N GLN A 108 -3.36 8.08 8.03
CA GLN A 108 -4.33 8.54 7.04
C GLN A 108 -4.15 7.83 5.68
N ILE A 109 -2.96 7.23 5.42
CA ILE A 109 -2.63 6.56 4.16
C ILE A 109 -3.16 5.13 4.18
N ARG A 110 -4.48 4.97 3.98
CA ARG A 110 -5.15 3.67 3.98
C ARG A 110 -5.74 3.34 2.61
N GLY A 111 -6.01 2.05 2.38
CA GLY A 111 -6.63 1.56 1.14
C GLY A 111 -5.63 0.94 0.17
N PHE A 112 -6.12 0.63 -1.04
CA PHE A 112 -5.36 -0.01 -2.11
C PHE A 112 -5.62 0.70 -3.44
N GLY A 113 -4.64 0.65 -4.35
CA GLY A 113 -4.74 1.21 -5.69
C GLY A 113 -5.12 2.70 -5.67
N HIS A 114 -6.12 3.10 -6.45
CA HIS A 114 -6.54 4.50 -6.60
C HIS A 114 -7.05 5.15 -5.29
N VAL A 115 -7.64 4.37 -4.39
CA VAL A 115 -8.07 4.88 -3.07
C VAL A 115 -6.85 5.29 -2.25
N LYS A 116 -5.81 4.45 -2.24
CA LYS A 116 -4.55 4.76 -1.55
C LYS A 116 -3.87 5.98 -2.16
N GLU A 117 -3.82 6.08 -3.49
CA GLU A 117 -3.25 7.24 -4.19
C GLU A 117 -3.94 8.55 -3.82
N LYS A 118 -5.28 8.55 -3.74
CA LYS A 118 -6.05 9.70 -3.28
C LYS A 118 -5.71 10.07 -1.83
N ASN A 119 -5.66 9.08 -0.94
CA ASN A 119 -5.35 9.30 0.48
C ASN A 119 -3.91 9.79 0.68
N ILE A 120 -2.96 9.35 -0.14
CA ILE A 120 -1.58 9.86 -0.12
C ILE A 120 -1.58 11.37 -0.40
N LYS A 121 -2.27 11.83 -1.43
CA LYS A 121 -2.32 13.27 -1.78
C LYS A 121 -2.90 14.11 -0.65
N ILE A 122 -4.01 13.66 -0.07
CA ILE A 122 -4.66 14.34 1.07
C ILE A 122 -3.71 14.39 2.27
N ALA A 123 -3.05 13.28 2.59
CA ALA A 123 -2.11 13.20 3.70
C ALA A 123 -0.87 14.08 3.48
N GLU A 124 -0.37 14.18 2.24
CA GLU A 124 0.75 15.06 1.89
C GLU A 124 0.40 16.54 2.02
N GLU A 125 -0.80 16.94 1.62
CA GLU A 125 -1.29 18.31 1.80
C GLU A 125 -1.41 18.66 3.30
N CYS A 126 -2.04 17.77 4.08
CA CYS A 126 -2.15 17.94 5.53
C CYS A 126 -0.76 18.05 6.20
N ARG A 127 0.16 17.13 5.85
CA ARG A 127 1.54 17.16 6.35
C ARG A 127 2.25 18.48 6.02
N ASN A 128 2.11 18.98 4.80
CA ASN A 128 2.77 20.23 4.41
C ASN A 128 2.27 21.41 5.24
N ASN A 129 0.97 21.50 5.52
CA ASN A 129 0.40 22.52 6.37
C ASN A 129 0.92 22.41 7.81
N LEU A 130 0.98 21.19 8.35
CA LEU A 130 1.53 20.95 9.69
C LEU A 130 3.03 21.28 9.77
N MET A 131 3.83 20.96 8.73
CA MET A 131 5.25 21.30 8.68
C MET A 131 5.49 22.82 8.66
N ASN A 132 4.63 23.58 7.97
CA ASN A 132 4.70 25.05 7.98
C ASN A 132 4.42 25.58 9.40
N ALA A 133 3.34 25.12 10.04
CA ALA A 133 3.02 25.50 11.41
C ALA A 133 4.12 25.09 12.40
N PHE A 134 4.74 23.93 12.23
CA PHE A 134 5.87 23.46 13.05
C PHE A 134 7.09 24.38 12.91
N ASN A 135 7.39 24.85 11.71
CA ASN A 135 8.53 25.75 11.49
C ASN A 135 8.28 27.18 12.00
N GLU A 136 7.03 27.62 12.09
CA GLU A 136 6.63 28.91 12.62
C GLU A 136 6.61 28.94 14.16
N SER A 137 6.41 27.80 14.81
CA SER A 137 6.32 27.63 16.28
C SER A 137 7.69 27.45 16.95
N LYS A 138 8.68 28.28 16.57
CA LYS A 138 10.03 28.25 17.14
C LYS A 138 10.11 28.89 18.53
#